data_559f4474c924798fbc2aac8d32d0020c
#
_entry.id   559f4474c924798fbc2aac8d32d0020c
#
_cell.length_a   1.000
_cell.length_b   1.000
_cell.length_c   1.000
_cell.angle_alpha   90.00
_cell.angle_beta   90.00
_cell.angle_gamma   90.00
#
_symmetry.space_group_name_H-M   'P 1'
#
loop_
_entity.id
_entity.type
_entity.pdbx_description
1 polymer ?
#
loop_
_entity_poly.entity_id
_entity_poly.type
_entity_poly.pdbx_seq_one_letter_code
_entity_poly.pdbx_strand_id
1 'polypeptide(L)'
;LSFIAHFVFDEPLTSILVTGGGLTIALGFGIQGLINDLFSSLAIQLDPPFKVGDFINVHHRYLESEGLIGRVEETNWRTTRMWTTGRNYIIVPNSYITTQILTNYSMPQSLSRFEMNYTLDFAIPSDRAIRVLTAALLDSVGPAGPVASPKPKAILTKVNSDGAVYKLKYFLEPAQVSPPKARNTINANVLHHLTNAGMAQAYAKQDIFIGKMPKRQRSWGNKEDRMHLLSNIDLFKDFSEEMLQAITSSLNLQKFKPEEVLFNQGDNGESLFILVEGLLE
;
A
#
# COMPACT_ATOMS: atom_id res chain seq x y z
N LEU A 1 26.64 -53.22 -20.43
CA LEU A 1 27.88 -52.48 -20.67
C LEU A 1 28.85 -52.67 -19.50
N SER A 2 28.48 -52.43 -18.26
CA SER A 2 29.29 -52.58 -17.03
C SER A 2 29.84 -54.01 -16.88
N PHE A 3 29.01 -55.03 -17.16
CA PHE A 3 29.39 -56.43 -17.08
C PHE A 3 30.38 -56.84 -18.16
N ILE A 4 30.27 -56.30 -19.38
CA ILE A 4 31.17 -56.54 -20.48
C ILE A 4 32.54 -55.88 -20.21
N ALA A 5 32.52 -54.66 -19.68
CA ALA A 5 33.75 -53.95 -19.34
C ALA A 5 34.58 -54.67 -18.25
N HIS A 6 33.93 -55.23 -17.24
CA HIS A 6 34.58 -56.02 -16.21
C HIS A 6 35.23 -57.29 -16.76
N PHE A 7 34.53 -57.98 -17.67
CA PHE A 7 35.01 -59.28 -18.21
C PHE A 7 36.07 -59.12 -19.30
N VAL A 8 36.11 -57.99 -20.01
CA VAL A 8 37.03 -57.75 -21.12
C VAL A 8 38.28 -56.98 -20.69
N PHE A 9 38.14 -56.06 -19.71
CA PHE A 9 39.22 -55.16 -19.32
C PHE A 9 39.77 -55.41 -17.91
N ASP A 10 39.27 -56.41 -17.19
CA ASP A 10 39.69 -56.79 -15.81
C ASP A 10 39.64 -55.66 -14.79
N GLU A 11 38.83 -54.63 -15.06
CA GLU A 11 38.68 -53.46 -14.19
C GLU A 11 37.66 -53.71 -13.07
N PRO A 12 37.91 -53.29 -11.82
CA PRO A 12 37.00 -53.50 -10.73
C PRO A 12 35.67 -52.72 -10.96
N LEU A 13 34.52 -53.43 -10.84
CA LEU A 13 33.18 -52.85 -11.02
C LEU A 13 32.97 -51.55 -10.22
N THR A 14 33.62 -51.44 -9.08
CA THR A 14 33.58 -50.25 -8.21
C THR A 14 34.16 -49.01 -8.90
N SER A 15 35.30 -49.12 -9.61
CA SER A 15 35.89 -47.98 -10.33
C SER A 15 35.02 -47.52 -11.51
N ILE A 16 34.37 -48.45 -12.21
CA ILE A 16 33.44 -48.12 -13.28
C ILE A 16 32.22 -47.45 -12.75
N LEU A 17 31.69 -47.93 -11.60
CA LEU A 17 30.51 -47.32 -10.95
C LEU A 17 30.80 -45.92 -10.41
N VAL A 18 31.97 -45.70 -9.77
CA VAL A 18 32.37 -44.39 -9.23
C VAL A 18 32.62 -43.39 -10.36
N THR A 19 33.35 -43.78 -11.40
CA THR A 19 33.62 -42.89 -12.54
C THR A 19 32.35 -42.59 -13.34
N GLY A 20 31.52 -43.60 -13.62
CA GLY A 20 30.25 -43.42 -14.32
C GLY A 20 29.25 -42.65 -13.50
N GLY A 21 29.19 -42.87 -12.18
CA GLY A 21 28.35 -42.12 -11.26
C GLY A 21 28.74 -40.64 -11.19
N GLY A 22 30.05 -40.35 -11.07
CA GLY A 22 30.56 -38.98 -11.09
C GLY A 22 30.26 -38.23 -12.37
N LEU A 23 30.42 -38.91 -13.53
CA LEU A 23 30.10 -38.31 -14.82
C LEU A 23 28.57 -38.07 -14.98
N THR A 24 27.77 -38.99 -14.51
CA THR A 24 26.29 -38.84 -14.55
C THR A 24 25.82 -37.66 -13.72
N ILE A 25 26.37 -37.48 -12.51
CA ILE A 25 26.05 -36.33 -11.65
C ILE A 25 26.49 -35.03 -12.34
N ALA A 26 27.69 -34.96 -12.88
CA ALA A 26 28.19 -33.77 -13.58
C ALA A 26 27.33 -33.41 -14.80
N LEU A 27 26.95 -34.38 -15.61
CA LEU A 27 26.02 -34.19 -16.73
C LEU A 27 24.65 -33.76 -16.24
N GLY A 28 24.13 -34.37 -15.16
CA GLY A 28 22.86 -34.01 -14.55
C GLY A 28 22.80 -32.53 -14.16
N PHE A 29 23.82 -32.01 -13.50
CA PHE A 29 23.93 -30.59 -13.20
C PHE A 29 24.05 -29.73 -14.47
N GLY A 30 24.76 -30.19 -15.48
CA GLY A 30 24.92 -29.46 -16.74
C GLY A 30 23.62 -29.28 -17.53
N ILE A 31 22.70 -30.25 -17.48
CA ILE A 31 21.42 -30.21 -18.21
C ILE A 31 20.24 -29.79 -17.35
N GLN A 32 20.41 -29.61 -16.02
CA GLN A 32 19.36 -29.26 -15.07
C GLN A 32 18.53 -28.04 -15.51
N GLY A 33 19.18 -27.00 -16.02
CA GLY A 33 18.50 -25.78 -16.48
C GLY A 33 17.55 -26.05 -17.67
N LEU A 34 18.00 -26.85 -18.64
CA LEU A 34 17.17 -27.20 -19.79
C LEU A 34 15.95 -28.04 -19.41
N ILE A 35 16.15 -28.99 -18.49
CA ILE A 35 15.05 -29.81 -17.98
C ILE A 35 14.04 -28.93 -17.24
N ASN A 36 14.51 -28.01 -16.40
CA ASN A 36 13.65 -27.09 -15.67
C ASN A 36 12.86 -26.19 -16.62
N ASP A 37 13.47 -25.64 -17.65
CA ASP A 37 12.80 -24.82 -18.67
C ASP A 37 11.71 -25.64 -19.39
N LEU A 38 12.00 -26.91 -19.74
CA LEU A 38 11.07 -27.80 -20.41
C LEU A 38 9.84 -28.09 -19.54
N PHE A 39 10.04 -28.50 -18.28
CA PHE A 39 8.94 -28.78 -17.36
C PHE A 39 8.13 -27.53 -17.00
N SER A 40 8.77 -26.39 -16.86
CA SER A 40 8.09 -25.10 -16.63
C SER A 40 7.19 -24.73 -17.80
N SER A 41 7.67 -24.94 -19.02
CA SER A 41 6.89 -24.71 -20.24
C SER A 41 5.71 -25.64 -20.36
N LEU A 42 5.91 -26.92 -20.03
CA LEU A 42 4.83 -27.91 -20.01
C LEU A 42 3.77 -27.52 -18.97
N ALA A 43 4.17 -27.09 -17.79
CA ALA A 43 3.25 -26.61 -16.74
C ALA A 43 2.42 -25.42 -17.21
N ILE A 44 3.04 -24.41 -17.84
CA ILE A 44 2.33 -23.25 -18.40
C ILE A 44 1.34 -23.66 -19.51
N GLN A 45 1.64 -24.69 -20.29
CA GLN A 45 0.75 -25.16 -21.36
C GLN A 45 -0.41 -26.01 -20.84
N LEU A 46 -0.19 -26.82 -19.81
CA LEU A 46 -1.21 -27.66 -19.21
C LEU A 46 -2.20 -26.89 -18.33
N ASP A 47 -1.69 -25.92 -17.59
CA ASP A 47 -2.48 -25.06 -16.71
C ASP A 47 -2.05 -23.59 -16.89
N PRO A 48 -2.53 -22.92 -17.95
CA PRO A 48 -2.06 -21.63 -18.35
C PRO A 48 -2.46 -20.54 -17.34
N PRO A 49 -1.51 -19.95 -16.58
CA PRO A 49 -1.79 -18.86 -15.66
C PRO A 49 -2.05 -17.53 -16.39
N PHE A 50 -1.76 -17.47 -17.66
CA PHE A 50 -2.03 -16.36 -18.57
C PHE A 50 -2.13 -16.86 -20.02
N LYS A 51 -2.69 -16.03 -20.88
CA LYS A 51 -2.81 -16.27 -22.33
C LYS A 51 -2.10 -15.18 -23.11
N VAL A 52 -1.81 -15.47 -24.38
CA VAL A 52 -1.34 -14.42 -25.34
C VAL A 52 -2.39 -13.31 -25.39
N GLY A 53 -1.94 -12.08 -25.25
CA GLY A 53 -2.78 -10.89 -25.16
C GLY A 53 -3.05 -10.42 -23.72
N ASP A 54 -2.86 -11.26 -22.71
CA ASP A 54 -3.04 -10.88 -21.30
C ASP A 54 -2.02 -9.84 -20.85
N PHE A 55 -2.45 -8.97 -19.96
CA PHE A 55 -1.60 -8.00 -19.29
C PHE A 55 -1.20 -8.54 -17.91
N ILE A 56 0.09 -8.84 -17.75
CA ILE A 56 0.61 -9.51 -16.57
C ILE A 56 1.73 -8.70 -15.90
N ASN A 57 1.90 -8.95 -14.60
CA ASN A 57 3.05 -8.48 -13.84
C ASN A 57 3.78 -9.69 -13.25
N VAL A 58 5.02 -9.87 -13.64
CA VAL A 58 5.92 -10.87 -13.05
C VAL A 58 6.75 -10.15 -11.98
N HIS A 59 6.49 -10.46 -10.72
CA HIS A 59 7.18 -9.84 -9.60
C HIS A 59 8.65 -10.31 -9.54
N HIS A 60 9.56 -9.36 -9.42
CA HIS A 60 10.98 -9.63 -9.30
C HIS A 60 11.46 -9.38 -7.86
N ARG A 61 12.10 -10.37 -7.26
CA ARG A 61 12.53 -10.33 -5.86
C ARG A 61 13.49 -9.18 -5.50
N TYR A 62 14.24 -8.67 -6.48
CA TYR A 62 15.29 -7.67 -6.30
C TYR A 62 14.97 -6.30 -6.92
N LEU A 63 13.86 -6.18 -7.61
CA LEU A 63 13.38 -4.89 -8.10
C LEU A 63 12.37 -4.37 -7.08
N GLU A 64 12.77 -3.40 -6.26
CA GLU A 64 11.89 -2.69 -5.33
C GLU A 64 10.73 -1.95 -6.02
N SER A 65 10.82 -1.81 -7.34
CA SER A 65 9.82 -1.17 -8.20
C SER A 65 8.96 -2.23 -8.90
N GLU A 66 7.72 -1.99 -8.97
CA GLU A 66 6.55 -2.48 -9.71
C GLU A 66 6.62 -3.82 -10.49
N GLY A 67 7.75 -4.57 -10.54
CA GLY A 67 7.88 -5.81 -11.30
C GLY A 67 7.96 -5.60 -12.83
N LEU A 68 7.94 -6.70 -13.58
CA LEU A 68 7.94 -6.69 -15.04
C LEU A 68 6.49 -6.67 -15.55
N ILE A 69 5.97 -5.48 -15.84
CA ILE A 69 4.60 -5.29 -16.31
C ILE A 69 4.56 -5.20 -17.83
N GLY A 70 3.74 -6.03 -18.47
CA GLY A 70 3.57 -5.99 -19.91
C GLY A 70 2.46 -6.88 -20.44
N ARG A 71 2.18 -6.74 -21.75
CA ARG A 71 1.28 -7.62 -22.48
C ARG A 71 2.04 -8.81 -23.03
N VAL A 72 1.52 -10.01 -22.82
CA VAL A 72 2.06 -11.23 -23.40
C VAL A 72 1.83 -11.21 -24.92
N GLU A 73 2.91 -11.28 -25.67
CA GLU A 73 2.87 -11.32 -27.14
C GLU A 73 2.93 -12.76 -27.65
N GLU A 74 3.84 -13.54 -27.06
CA GLU A 74 4.10 -14.90 -27.49
C GLU A 74 4.63 -15.72 -26.32
N THR A 75 4.24 -17.00 -26.29
CA THR A 75 4.81 -17.98 -25.36
C THR A 75 5.29 -19.18 -26.15
N ASN A 76 6.60 -19.43 -26.10
CA ASN A 76 7.26 -20.56 -26.72
C ASN A 76 7.60 -21.63 -25.67
N TRP A 77 8.18 -22.75 -26.12
CA TRP A 77 8.58 -23.85 -25.23
C TRP A 77 9.62 -23.46 -24.17
N ARG A 78 10.34 -22.38 -24.32
CA ARG A 78 11.40 -21.95 -23.37
C ARG A 78 11.15 -20.56 -22.78
N THR A 79 10.55 -19.64 -23.54
CA THR A 79 10.45 -18.24 -23.16
C THR A 79 9.06 -17.69 -23.44
N THR A 80 8.66 -16.74 -22.59
CA THR A 80 7.51 -15.87 -22.82
C THR A 80 8.01 -14.48 -23.18
N ARG A 81 7.43 -13.89 -24.21
CA ARG A 81 7.76 -12.58 -24.72
C ARG A 81 6.66 -11.59 -24.38
N MET A 82 7.06 -10.41 -23.92
CA MET A 82 6.13 -9.39 -23.44
C MET A 82 6.49 -8.02 -23.98
N TRP A 83 5.48 -7.24 -24.36
CA TRP A 83 5.59 -5.81 -24.57
C TRP A 83 5.31 -5.05 -23.26
N THR A 84 6.28 -4.25 -22.83
CA THR A 84 6.11 -3.38 -21.66
C THR A 84 5.39 -2.08 -22.03
N THR A 85 4.92 -1.37 -21.02
CA THR A 85 4.35 -0.03 -21.15
C THR A 85 5.35 1.00 -21.69
N GLY A 86 6.65 0.77 -21.49
CA GLY A 86 7.75 1.58 -22.03
C GLY A 86 8.12 1.25 -23.49
N ARG A 87 7.32 0.43 -24.19
CA ARG A 87 7.59 -0.07 -25.54
C ARG A 87 8.87 -0.90 -25.65
N ASN A 88 9.29 -1.52 -24.58
CA ASN A 88 10.39 -2.46 -24.56
C ASN A 88 9.85 -3.87 -24.77
N TYR A 89 10.62 -4.68 -25.47
CA TYR A 89 10.35 -6.10 -25.68
C TYR A 89 11.17 -6.91 -24.67
N ILE A 90 10.51 -7.58 -23.75
CA ILE A 90 11.16 -8.37 -22.72
C ILE A 90 10.97 -9.85 -23.05
N ILE A 91 12.05 -10.61 -22.91
CA ILE A 91 12.05 -12.07 -23.06
C ILE A 91 12.34 -12.66 -21.69
N VAL A 92 11.37 -13.39 -21.15
CA VAL A 92 11.44 -13.99 -19.81
C VAL A 92 11.48 -15.51 -19.96
N PRO A 93 12.46 -16.21 -19.39
CA PRO A 93 12.47 -17.67 -19.33
C PRO A 93 11.23 -18.20 -18.60
N ASN A 94 10.60 -19.26 -19.12
CA ASN A 94 9.40 -19.84 -18.51
C ASN A 94 9.68 -20.41 -17.11
N SER A 95 10.87 -20.96 -16.88
CA SER A 95 11.33 -21.39 -15.55
C SER A 95 11.38 -20.25 -14.54
N TYR A 96 11.68 -19.03 -14.99
CA TYR A 96 11.64 -17.85 -14.14
C TYR A 96 10.20 -17.48 -13.78
N ILE A 97 9.29 -17.44 -14.75
CA ILE A 97 7.87 -17.11 -14.54
C ILE A 97 7.21 -18.06 -13.54
N THR A 98 7.46 -19.37 -13.67
CA THR A 98 6.86 -20.41 -12.81
C THR A 98 7.34 -20.35 -11.36
N THR A 99 8.47 -19.72 -11.09
CA THR A 99 9.04 -19.57 -9.74
C THR A 99 8.71 -18.23 -9.08
N GLN A 100 8.10 -17.29 -9.81
CA GLN A 100 7.75 -15.97 -9.30
C GLN A 100 6.25 -15.85 -9.01
N ILE A 101 5.90 -14.85 -8.18
CA ILE A 101 4.52 -14.44 -8.04
C ILE A 101 4.12 -13.70 -9.31
N LEU A 102 3.03 -14.14 -9.93
CA LEU A 102 2.46 -13.55 -11.13
C LEU A 102 1.12 -12.91 -10.80
N THR A 103 0.93 -11.68 -11.20
CA THR A 103 -0.38 -11.02 -11.18
C THR A 103 -0.91 -10.92 -12.61
N ASN A 104 -2.03 -11.56 -12.89
CA ASN A 104 -2.72 -11.43 -14.17
C ASN A 104 -3.83 -10.36 -14.03
N TYR A 105 -3.68 -9.26 -14.76
CA TYR A 105 -4.65 -8.14 -14.75
C TYR A 105 -5.79 -8.34 -15.76
N SER A 106 -5.73 -9.37 -16.58
CA SER A 106 -6.76 -9.69 -17.58
C SER A 106 -7.73 -10.77 -17.12
N MET A 107 -7.40 -11.50 -16.05
CA MET A 107 -8.19 -12.61 -15.51
C MET A 107 -8.50 -12.41 -14.03
N PRO A 108 -9.63 -12.90 -13.51
CA PRO A 108 -10.81 -13.42 -14.24
C PRO A 108 -11.62 -12.32 -14.94
N GLN A 109 -11.34 -11.06 -14.65
CA GLN A 109 -11.94 -9.87 -15.24
C GLN A 109 -10.84 -8.90 -15.67
N SER A 110 -11.04 -8.20 -16.78
CA SER A 110 -10.08 -7.19 -17.29
C SER A 110 -9.96 -5.96 -16.39
N LEU A 111 -10.85 -5.84 -15.40
CA LEU A 111 -10.92 -4.70 -14.48
C LEU A 111 -10.14 -5.00 -13.21
N SER A 112 -9.06 -4.26 -12.99
CA SER A 112 -8.19 -4.41 -11.84
C SER A 112 -8.24 -3.19 -10.92
N ARG A 113 -8.22 -3.44 -9.59
CA ARG A 113 -8.16 -2.38 -8.58
C ARG A 113 -6.74 -1.95 -8.33
N PHE A 114 -6.52 -0.64 -8.39
CA PHE A 114 -5.28 0.01 -8.03
C PHE A 114 -5.46 0.93 -6.84
N GLU A 115 -4.38 1.16 -6.11
CA GLU A 115 -4.38 2.01 -4.93
C GLU A 115 -3.15 2.92 -4.96
N MET A 116 -3.31 4.14 -4.46
CA MET A 116 -2.20 5.05 -4.22
C MET A 116 -2.44 5.84 -2.93
N ASN A 117 -1.36 6.25 -2.27
CA ASN A 117 -1.44 6.97 -1.01
C ASN A 117 -1.09 8.44 -1.21
N TYR A 118 -1.83 9.29 -0.51
CA TYR A 118 -1.53 10.71 -0.35
C TYR A 118 -1.48 11.07 1.12
N THR A 119 -0.47 11.81 1.51
CA THR A 119 -0.32 12.31 2.89
C THR A 119 -0.63 13.79 2.90
N LEU A 120 -1.64 14.19 3.67
CA LEU A 120 -2.05 15.57 3.85
C LEU A 120 -1.80 16.03 5.28
N ASP A 121 -1.71 17.35 5.46
CA ASP A 121 -1.49 17.96 6.76
C ASP A 121 -2.65 17.71 7.73
N PHE A 122 -2.34 17.54 9.01
CA PHE A 122 -3.33 17.38 10.08
C PHE A 122 -4.30 18.56 10.24
N ALA A 123 -3.87 19.76 9.83
CA ALA A 123 -4.73 20.94 9.88
C ALA A 123 -5.94 20.85 8.94
N ILE A 124 -5.95 19.88 8.02
CA ILE A 124 -7.04 19.68 7.06
C ILE A 124 -8.06 18.72 7.65
N PRO A 125 -9.33 19.14 7.86
CA PRO A 125 -10.38 18.23 8.31
C PRO A 125 -10.53 17.04 7.36
N SER A 126 -10.59 15.83 7.92
CA SER A 126 -10.59 14.59 7.14
C SER A 126 -11.74 14.50 6.11
N ASP A 127 -12.93 14.95 6.47
CA ASP A 127 -14.08 14.95 5.58
C ASP A 127 -13.87 15.88 4.38
N ARG A 128 -13.23 17.02 4.60
CA ARG A 128 -12.89 17.95 3.54
C ARG A 128 -11.84 17.34 2.60
N ALA A 129 -10.80 16.71 3.17
CA ALA A 129 -9.76 16.02 2.41
C ALA A 129 -10.36 14.90 1.54
N ILE A 130 -11.22 14.05 2.12
CA ILE A 130 -11.88 12.95 1.40
C ILE A 130 -12.74 13.48 0.24
N ARG A 131 -13.51 14.56 0.45
CA ARG A 131 -14.32 15.16 -0.62
C ARG A 131 -13.46 15.66 -1.77
N VAL A 132 -12.39 16.41 -1.49
CA VAL A 132 -11.51 16.98 -2.52
C VAL A 132 -10.76 15.89 -3.27
N LEU A 133 -10.19 14.91 -2.57
CA LEU A 133 -9.49 13.78 -3.20
C LEU A 133 -10.44 12.90 -4.03
N THR A 134 -11.68 12.69 -3.56
CA THR A 134 -12.69 11.94 -4.33
C THR A 134 -13.12 12.72 -5.58
N ALA A 135 -13.29 14.04 -5.48
CA ALA A 135 -13.60 14.88 -6.63
C ALA A 135 -12.48 14.82 -7.69
N ALA A 136 -11.22 14.92 -7.27
CA ALA A 136 -10.06 14.77 -8.15
C ALA A 136 -10.00 13.40 -8.84
N LEU A 137 -10.34 12.33 -8.12
CA LEU A 137 -10.43 10.99 -8.70
C LEU A 137 -11.55 10.88 -9.76
N LEU A 138 -12.71 11.48 -9.48
CA LEU A 138 -13.85 11.48 -10.41
C LEU A 138 -13.54 12.30 -11.67
N ASP A 139 -12.83 13.42 -11.52
CA ASP A 139 -12.37 14.24 -12.64
C ASP A 139 -11.29 13.53 -13.48
N SER A 140 -10.60 12.55 -12.88
CA SER A 140 -9.62 11.71 -13.59
C SER A 140 -10.24 10.59 -14.42
N VAL A 141 -11.55 10.36 -14.32
CA VAL A 141 -12.24 9.29 -15.04
C VAL A 141 -12.26 9.60 -16.54
N GLY A 142 -11.83 8.63 -17.35
CA GLY A 142 -11.81 8.80 -18.80
C GLY A 142 -10.76 7.97 -19.53
N PRO A 143 -10.50 8.26 -20.82
CA PRO A 143 -9.64 7.43 -21.68
C PRO A 143 -8.17 7.32 -21.24
N ALA A 144 -7.71 8.21 -20.37
CA ALA A 144 -6.35 8.21 -19.84
C ALA A 144 -6.30 7.94 -18.32
N GLY A 145 -7.41 7.58 -17.72
CA GLY A 145 -7.56 7.46 -16.28
C GLY A 145 -8.40 6.27 -15.85
N PRO A 146 -8.95 6.33 -14.63
CA PRO A 146 -9.81 5.30 -14.07
C PRO A 146 -11.13 5.14 -14.83
N VAL A 147 -11.76 3.97 -14.68
CA VAL A 147 -13.13 3.74 -15.13
C VAL A 147 -14.13 4.38 -14.16
N ALA A 148 -15.32 4.72 -14.67
CA ALA A 148 -16.39 5.32 -13.86
C ALA A 148 -17.05 4.33 -12.88
N SER A 149 -17.09 3.06 -13.24
CA SER A 149 -17.69 1.99 -12.45
C SER A 149 -16.73 0.80 -12.34
N PRO A 150 -16.42 0.33 -11.13
CA PRO A 150 -16.84 0.82 -9.81
C PRO A 150 -16.30 2.22 -9.49
N LYS A 151 -17.11 3.01 -8.78
CA LYS A 151 -16.82 4.42 -8.49
C LYS A 151 -15.52 4.58 -7.70
N PRO A 152 -14.56 5.39 -8.17
CA PRO A 152 -13.34 5.70 -7.44
C PRO A 152 -13.66 6.40 -6.11
N LYS A 153 -12.84 6.15 -5.08
CA LYS A 153 -13.04 6.78 -3.76
C LYS A 153 -11.74 6.97 -3.00
N ALA A 154 -11.71 7.99 -2.16
CA ALA A 154 -10.66 8.23 -1.19
C ALA A 154 -11.13 7.81 0.21
N ILE A 155 -10.23 7.22 1.00
CA ILE A 155 -10.47 6.85 2.39
C ILE A 155 -9.26 7.23 3.25
N LEU A 156 -9.48 7.65 4.49
CA LEU A 156 -8.41 7.80 5.49
C LEU A 156 -7.98 6.41 5.96
N THR A 157 -6.68 6.12 5.96
CA THR A 157 -6.15 4.78 6.33
C THR A 157 -5.22 4.80 7.52
N LYS A 158 -4.43 5.85 7.65
CA LYS A 158 -3.44 5.96 8.73
C LYS A 158 -3.29 7.42 9.14
N VAL A 159 -2.86 7.62 10.38
CA VAL A 159 -2.39 8.90 10.89
C VAL A 159 -1.03 8.64 11.52
N ASN A 160 0.00 9.29 11.02
CA ASN A 160 1.38 9.13 11.46
C ASN A 160 2.02 10.50 11.73
N SER A 161 3.30 10.52 12.11
CA SER A 161 4.04 11.76 12.39
C SER A 161 4.07 12.75 11.21
N ASP A 162 3.99 12.24 10.00
CA ASP A 162 4.12 13.05 8.77
C ASP A 162 2.80 13.66 8.33
N GLY A 163 1.67 13.10 8.80
CA GLY A 163 0.34 13.58 8.42
C GLY A 163 -0.73 12.49 8.42
N ALA A 164 -1.88 12.84 7.89
CA ALA A 164 -2.98 11.93 7.64
C ALA A 164 -2.83 11.30 6.25
N VAL A 165 -2.76 9.96 6.21
CA VAL A 165 -2.56 9.17 4.98
C VAL A 165 -3.90 8.75 4.42
N TYR A 166 -4.22 9.23 3.24
CA TYR A 166 -5.41 8.89 2.48
C TYR A 166 -5.06 7.90 1.38
N LYS A 167 -5.86 6.86 1.27
CA LYS A 167 -5.75 5.87 0.19
C LYS A 167 -6.79 6.15 -0.87
N LEU A 168 -6.33 6.36 -2.09
CA LEU A 168 -7.15 6.53 -3.28
C LEU A 168 -7.33 5.16 -3.93
N LYS A 169 -8.56 4.68 -4.02
CA LYS A 169 -8.92 3.40 -4.65
C LYS A 169 -9.60 3.67 -5.97
N TYR A 170 -9.10 3.07 -7.03
CA TYR A 170 -9.63 3.23 -8.37
C TYR A 170 -9.45 1.94 -9.18
N PHE A 171 -10.18 1.83 -10.28
CA PHE A 171 -10.16 0.68 -11.15
C PHE A 171 -9.68 1.07 -12.55
N LEU A 172 -8.87 0.21 -13.13
CA LEU A 172 -8.34 0.35 -14.49
C LEU A 172 -8.58 -0.93 -15.29
N GLU A 173 -8.62 -0.76 -16.58
CA GLU A 173 -8.38 -1.83 -17.55
C GLU A 173 -6.94 -1.72 -18.07
N PRO A 174 -5.97 -2.45 -17.50
CA PRO A 174 -4.56 -2.28 -17.85
C PRO A 174 -4.23 -2.54 -19.32
N ALA A 175 -5.07 -3.32 -19.99
CA ALA A 175 -4.98 -3.53 -21.44
C ALA A 175 -5.26 -2.26 -22.26
N GLN A 176 -6.04 -1.31 -21.75
CA GLN A 176 -6.41 -0.06 -22.41
C GLN A 176 -5.58 1.11 -21.91
N VAL A 177 -5.42 1.21 -20.58
CA VAL A 177 -4.71 2.31 -19.94
C VAL A 177 -3.62 1.75 -19.02
N SER A 178 -2.36 2.04 -19.33
CA SER A 178 -1.25 1.60 -18.50
C SER A 178 -1.32 2.23 -17.10
N PRO A 179 -1.05 1.46 -16.04
CA PRO A 179 -1.09 1.97 -14.67
C PRO A 179 -0.25 3.24 -14.43
N PRO A 180 0.98 3.39 -14.98
CA PRO A 180 1.75 4.63 -14.86
C PRO A 180 1.06 5.84 -15.49
N LYS A 181 0.40 5.67 -16.67
CA LYS A 181 -0.32 6.76 -17.34
C LYS A 181 -1.52 7.23 -16.53
N ALA A 182 -2.31 6.28 -16.00
CA ALA A 182 -3.44 6.61 -15.16
C ALA A 182 -3.00 7.30 -13.86
N ARG A 183 -1.89 6.83 -13.24
CA ARG A 183 -1.30 7.45 -12.06
C ARG A 183 -0.90 8.90 -12.31
N ASN A 184 -0.28 9.18 -13.47
CA ASN A 184 0.08 10.55 -13.83
C ASN A 184 -1.16 11.45 -13.96
N THR A 185 -2.22 10.98 -14.62
CA THR A 185 -3.49 11.73 -14.73
C THR A 185 -4.10 12.00 -13.37
N ILE A 186 -4.15 11.00 -12.49
CA ILE A 186 -4.68 11.16 -11.13
C ILE A 186 -3.84 12.15 -10.34
N ASN A 187 -2.51 12.05 -10.38
CA ASN A 187 -1.61 12.96 -9.67
C ASN A 187 -1.80 14.41 -10.11
N ALA A 188 -1.91 14.66 -11.41
CA ALA A 188 -2.15 15.99 -11.94
C ALA A 188 -3.47 16.59 -11.45
N ASN A 189 -4.55 15.81 -11.50
CA ASN A 189 -5.87 16.25 -11.05
C ASN A 189 -5.92 16.42 -9.52
N VAL A 190 -5.31 15.52 -8.76
CA VAL A 190 -5.21 15.66 -7.29
C VAL A 190 -4.47 16.93 -6.93
N LEU A 191 -3.33 17.21 -7.57
CA LEU A 191 -2.58 18.44 -7.31
C LEU A 191 -3.40 19.68 -7.66
N HIS A 192 -4.09 19.68 -8.81
CA HIS A 192 -4.97 20.75 -9.22
C HIS A 192 -6.09 21.01 -8.22
N HIS A 193 -6.82 19.98 -7.81
CA HIS A 193 -7.91 20.08 -6.84
C HIS A 193 -7.44 20.52 -5.45
N LEU A 194 -6.29 20.01 -4.98
CA LEU A 194 -5.70 20.44 -3.71
C LEU A 194 -5.32 21.93 -3.75
N THR A 195 -4.68 22.38 -4.84
CA THR A 195 -4.29 23.79 -5.01
C THR A 195 -5.51 24.69 -5.03
N ASN A 196 -6.55 24.34 -5.80
CA ASN A 196 -7.79 25.11 -5.87
C ASN A 196 -8.56 25.14 -4.53
N ALA A 197 -8.44 24.09 -3.74
CA ALA A 197 -9.03 24.03 -2.41
C ALA A 197 -8.17 24.75 -1.33
N GLY A 198 -6.99 25.26 -1.69
CA GLY A 198 -6.05 25.84 -0.72
C GLY A 198 -5.51 24.81 0.28
N MET A 199 -5.38 23.57 -0.14
CA MET A 199 -4.84 22.49 0.69
C MET A 199 -3.40 22.19 0.32
N ALA A 200 -2.52 22.13 1.31
CA ALA A 200 -1.13 21.72 1.13
C ALA A 200 -0.96 20.22 1.38
N GLN A 201 -0.05 19.60 0.64
CA GLN A 201 0.45 18.28 1.00
C GLN A 201 1.21 18.37 2.33
N ALA A 202 1.26 17.23 3.05
CA ALA A 202 2.10 17.16 4.23
C ALA A 202 3.57 17.36 3.83
N TYR A 203 4.27 18.16 4.60
CA TYR A 203 5.72 18.32 4.52
C TYR A 203 6.32 18.01 5.88
N ALA A 204 7.57 17.55 5.88
CA ALA A 204 8.28 17.29 7.13
C ALA A 204 8.37 18.58 7.94
N LYS A 205 7.76 18.57 9.12
CA LYS A 205 7.78 19.69 10.07
C LYS A 205 8.75 19.35 11.18
N GLN A 206 9.59 20.30 11.52
CA GLN A 206 10.50 20.18 12.65
C GLN A 206 10.36 21.44 13.49
N ASP A 207 9.87 21.29 14.71
CA ASP A 207 9.86 22.37 15.69
C ASP A 207 11.22 22.42 16.40
N ILE A 208 11.97 23.50 16.20
CA ILE A 208 13.26 23.71 16.84
C ILE A 208 13.06 24.68 18.01
N PHE A 209 13.20 24.19 19.22
CA PHE A 209 13.15 24.99 20.41
C PHE A 209 14.57 25.37 20.86
N ILE A 210 14.86 26.67 20.83
CA ILE A 210 16.12 27.22 21.36
C ILE A 210 15.86 27.62 22.81
N GLY A 211 16.03 26.70 23.75
CA GLY A 211 15.77 26.94 25.17
C GLY A 211 15.33 25.70 25.92
N LYS A 212 14.65 25.89 27.07
CA LYS A 212 14.10 24.74 27.84
C LYS A 212 13.00 24.06 27.02
N MET A 213 13.15 22.76 26.83
CA MET A 213 12.19 21.94 26.09
C MET A 213 10.79 22.09 26.73
N PRO A 214 9.75 22.53 25.99
CA PRO A 214 8.41 22.62 26.55
C PRO A 214 7.94 21.20 26.93
N LYS A 215 7.16 21.08 28.00
CA LYS A 215 6.56 19.81 28.40
C LYS A 215 5.68 19.30 27.24
N ARG A 216 6.01 18.16 26.68
CA ARG A 216 5.33 17.55 25.53
C ARG A 216 3.88 17.14 25.78
N GLN A 217 3.52 16.93 27.03
CA GLN A 217 2.16 16.54 27.43
C GLN A 217 1.48 17.68 28.14
N ARG A 218 0.43 18.21 27.56
CA ARG A 218 -0.48 19.12 28.26
C ARG A 218 -1.31 18.30 29.24
N SER A 219 -1.38 18.79 30.47
CA SER A 219 -2.09 18.11 31.54
C SER A 219 -3.17 19.01 32.13
N TRP A 220 -4.35 18.47 32.31
CA TRP A 220 -5.43 19.15 33.01
C TRP A 220 -5.06 19.51 34.46
N GLY A 221 -4.00 18.95 35.02
CA GLY A 221 -3.42 19.32 36.29
C GLY A 221 -2.74 20.68 36.30
N ASN A 222 -2.28 21.20 35.16
CA ASN A 222 -1.61 22.48 35.04
C ASN A 222 -2.57 23.59 34.58
N LYS A 223 -2.57 24.72 35.25
CA LYS A 223 -3.49 25.85 34.99
C LYS A 223 -3.33 26.43 33.57
N GLU A 224 -2.09 26.56 33.11
CA GLU A 224 -1.80 27.10 31.75
C GLU A 224 -2.26 26.14 30.67
N ASP A 225 -2.07 24.82 30.88
CA ASP A 225 -2.51 23.80 29.95
C ASP A 225 -4.04 23.70 29.88
N ARG A 226 -4.74 23.88 31.02
CA ARG A 226 -6.22 23.88 31.07
C ARG A 226 -6.83 24.95 30.20
N MET A 227 -6.30 26.17 30.25
CA MET A 227 -6.79 27.30 29.46
C MET A 227 -6.71 26.98 27.95
N HIS A 228 -5.58 26.41 27.52
CA HIS A 228 -5.39 26.04 26.13
C HIS A 228 -6.25 24.82 25.71
N LEU A 229 -6.48 23.87 26.62
CA LEU A 229 -7.34 22.73 26.34
C LEU A 229 -8.82 23.15 26.24
N LEU A 230 -9.26 24.09 27.09
CA LEU A 230 -10.59 24.67 27.01
C LEU A 230 -10.83 25.44 25.72
N SER A 231 -9.88 26.22 25.24
CA SER A 231 -10.02 26.98 23.98
C SER A 231 -10.21 26.09 22.74
N ASN A 232 -9.85 24.81 22.82
CA ASN A 232 -10.06 23.84 21.73
C ASN A 232 -11.48 23.21 21.74
N ILE A 233 -12.28 23.43 22.78
CA ILE A 233 -13.64 22.93 22.87
C ILE A 233 -14.58 23.92 22.17
N ASP A 234 -15.43 23.45 21.27
CA ASP A 234 -16.32 24.28 20.44
C ASP A 234 -17.16 25.28 21.24
N LEU A 235 -17.59 24.88 22.44
CA LEU A 235 -18.37 25.73 23.34
C LEU A 235 -17.63 26.99 23.82
N PHE A 236 -16.30 26.95 23.87
CA PHE A 236 -15.47 28.01 24.45
C PHE A 236 -14.61 28.75 23.42
N LYS A 237 -14.73 28.45 22.14
CA LYS A 237 -13.91 29.03 21.07
C LYS A 237 -13.98 30.55 20.97
N ASP A 238 -15.17 31.10 21.24
CA ASP A 238 -15.47 32.54 21.12
C ASP A 238 -15.26 33.28 22.42
N PHE A 239 -14.75 32.63 23.47
CA PHE A 239 -14.56 33.25 24.77
C PHE A 239 -13.23 34.07 24.80
N SER A 240 -13.27 35.25 25.43
CA SER A 240 -12.05 36.04 25.65
C SER A 240 -11.11 35.32 26.59
N GLU A 241 -9.81 35.69 26.51
CA GLU A 241 -8.76 35.12 27.37
C GLU A 241 -9.07 35.30 28.87
N GLU A 242 -9.68 36.43 29.24
CA GLU A 242 -10.11 36.72 30.59
C GLU A 242 -11.24 35.78 31.07
N MET A 243 -12.21 35.50 30.21
CA MET A 243 -13.29 34.56 30.50
C MET A 243 -12.76 33.12 30.68
N LEU A 244 -11.86 32.69 29.78
CA LEU A 244 -11.23 31.39 29.88
C LEU A 244 -10.38 31.25 31.16
N GLN A 245 -9.73 32.32 31.58
CA GLN A 245 -8.96 32.36 32.82
C GLN A 245 -9.84 32.22 34.06
N ALA A 246 -10.98 32.92 34.07
CA ALA A 246 -11.99 32.81 35.14
C ALA A 246 -12.54 31.41 35.28
N ILE A 247 -12.96 30.80 34.15
CA ILE A 247 -13.46 29.42 34.12
C ILE A 247 -12.37 28.43 34.57
N THR A 248 -11.15 28.56 34.05
CA THR A 248 -10.02 27.70 34.39
C THR A 248 -9.75 27.69 35.89
N SER A 249 -9.99 28.80 36.56
CA SER A 249 -9.78 28.97 38.02
C SER A 249 -10.82 28.21 38.85
N SER A 250 -12.03 28.03 38.32
CA SER A 250 -13.15 27.35 39.01
C SER A 250 -13.25 25.84 38.67
N LEU A 251 -12.46 25.36 37.72
CA LEU A 251 -12.48 23.96 37.31
C LEU A 251 -11.89 23.04 38.37
N ASN A 252 -12.63 22.00 38.73
CA ASN A 252 -12.19 20.91 39.58
C ASN A 252 -12.11 19.60 38.78
N LEU A 253 -10.96 18.92 38.83
CA LEU A 253 -10.80 17.62 38.20
C LEU A 253 -11.37 16.53 39.12
N GLN A 254 -12.34 15.80 38.63
CA GLN A 254 -12.93 14.65 39.33
C GLN A 254 -12.63 13.37 38.56
N LYS A 255 -12.47 12.25 39.28
CA LYS A 255 -12.25 10.93 38.73
C LYS A 255 -13.37 10.02 39.17
N PHE A 256 -14.03 9.39 38.22
CA PHE A 256 -15.09 8.43 38.42
C PHE A 256 -14.58 7.02 38.15
N LYS A 257 -15.13 6.04 38.87
CA LYS A 257 -14.83 4.62 38.62
C LYS A 257 -15.68 4.11 37.45
N PRO A 258 -15.28 3.00 36.80
CA PRO A 258 -16.16 2.35 35.83
C PRO A 258 -17.52 2.03 36.47
N GLU A 259 -18.60 2.29 35.69
CA GLU A 259 -20.00 2.11 36.10
C GLU A 259 -20.50 3.05 37.23
N GLU A 260 -19.74 4.07 37.58
CA GLU A 260 -20.18 5.10 38.50
C GLU A 260 -21.12 6.09 37.84
N VAL A 261 -22.30 6.32 38.39
CA VAL A 261 -23.30 7.24 37.85
C VAL A 261 -22.91 8.67 38.14
N LEU A 262 -22.79 9.50 37.10
CA LEU A 262 -22.45 10.91 37.22
C LEU A 262 -23.66 11.73 37.66
N PHE A 263 -24.81 11.52 37.04
CA PHE A 263 -26.14 12.09 37.38
C PHE A 263 -27.24 11.25 36.75
N ASN A 264 -28.46 11.32 37.31
CA ASN A 264 -29.62 10.67 36.75
C ASN A 264 -30.49 11.67 36.00
N GLN A 265 -31.30 11.17 35.06
CA GLN A 265 -32.28 12.01 34.36
C GLN A 265 -33.28 12.60 35.36
N GLY A 266 -33.35 13.94 35.40
CA GLY A 266 -34.22 14.65 36.32
C GLY A 266 -33.55 15.21 37.57
N ASP A 267 -32.25 14.94 37.78
CA ASP A 267 -31.49 15.58 38.84
C ASP A 267 -31.37 17.09 38.58
N ASN A 268 -31.51 17.90 39.64
CA ASN A 268 -31.24 19.32 39.55
C ASN A 268 -29.73 19.53 39.55
N GLY A 269 -29.18 19.98 38.42
CA GLY A 269 -27.74 20.21 38.27
C GLY A 269 -27.42 21.70 38.12
N GLU A 270 -26.46 22.16 38.93
CA GLU A 270 -25.88 23.52 38.83
C GLU A 270 -24.44 23.48 38.27
N SER A 271 -24.01 22.33 37.77
CA SER A 271 -22.63 22.11 37.35
C SER A 271 -22.54 21.67 35.89
N LEU A 272 -21.57 22.21 35.16
CA LEU A 272 -21.19 21.77 33.83
C LEU A 272 -20.04 20.76 33.95
N PHE A 273 -20.20 19.59 33.33
CA PHE A 273 -19.15 18.58 33.27
C PHE A 273 -18.50 18.57 31.88
N ILE A 274 -17.20 18.51 31.85
CA ILE A 274 -16.39 18.39 30.62
C ILE A 274 -15.68 17.04 30.69
N LEU A 275 -16.01 16.13 29.78
CA LEU A 275 -15.36 14.85 29.66
C LEU A 275 -13.95 15.05 29.09
N VAL A 276 -12.91 14.67 29.86
CA VAL A 276 -11.52 14.77 29.50
C VAL A 276 -10.99 13.44 28.95
N GLU A 277 -11.30 12.37 29.63
CA GLU A 277 -10.87 11.00 29.29
C GLU A 277 -11.99 10.03 29.67
N GLY A 278 -12.32 9.09 28.81
CA GLY A 278 -13.30 8.07 29.03
C GLY A 278 -14.48 8.11 28.07
N LEU A 279 -15.52 7.36 28.41
CA LEU A 279 -16.79 7.31 27.70
C LEU A 279 -17.94 7.50 28.69
N LEU A 280 -18.96 8.24 28.30
CA LEU A 280 -20.24 8.35 29.01
C LEU A 280 -21.30 7.70 28.14
N GLU A 281 -22.17 6.89 28.72
CA GLU A 281 -23.35 6.31 28.11
C GLU A 281 -24.62 7.03 28.62
#